data_18064b18667f67d0a96b6e22fa408c93
#
_entry.id   18064b18667f67d0a96b6e22fa408c93
#
_cell.length_a   1.000
_cell.length_b   1.000
_cell.length_c   1.000
_cell.angle_alpha   90.00
_cell.angle_beta   90.00
_cell.angle_gamma   90.00
#
_symmetry.space_group_name_H-M   'P 1'
#
loop_
_entity.id
_entity.type
_entity.pdbx_description
1 polymer ?
#
loop_
_entity_poly.entity_id
_entity_poly.type
_entity_poly.pdbx_seq_one_letter_code
_entity_poly.pdbx_strand_id
1 'polypeptide(L)'
;MMMAIHTLRREQALDADVDAVFALFADPLNLEAITPPLLRFAVVTPAPIAMGVGTLIQYRLRLHSVPMRWDTLIQAWEPPRRFVDVQVRGPYRLWHHTHELTPLDDGRTLMRDTVRYDLGFGALGALAHRAIVRRDLEAIFTYRAERVPALLS
;
A
#
# COMPACT_ATOMS: atom_id res chain seq x y z
N MET A 1 15.27 2.16 -22.84
CA MET A 1 13.81 2.08 -22.82
C MET A 1 13.28 3.00 -21.73
N MET A 2 12.42 3.93 -22.07
CA MET A 2 11.84 4.85 -21.08
C MET A 2 10.84 4.10 -20.19
N MET A 3 10.95 4.33 -18.87
CA MET A 3 9.97 3.83 -17.90
C MET A 3 8.69 4.68 -18.00
N ALA A 4 7.55 4.02 -18.10
CA ALA A 4 6.24 4.68 -18.05
C ALA A 4 5.76 4.68 -16.59
N ILE A 5 6.24 5.63 -15.80
CA ILE A 5 5.90 5.73 -14.38
C ILE A 5 4.54 6.41 -14.23
N HIS A 6 3.63 5.72 -13.55
CA HIS A 6 2.33 6.25 -13.17
C HIS A 6 2.34 6.65 -11.71
N THR A 7 1.50 7.61 -11.35
CA THR A 7 1.36 8.05 -9.97
C THR A 7 -0.10 7.99 -9.55
N LEU A 8 -0.35 7.29 -8.44
CA LEU A 8 -1.64 7.29 -7.76
C LEU A 8 -1.51 8.08 -6.47
N ARG A 9 -2.39 9.05 -6.26
CA ARG A 9 -2.44 9.85 -5.02
C ARG A 9 -3.81 9.76 -4.40
N ARG A 10 -3.85 9.52 -3.10
CA ARG A 10 -5.07 9.49 -2.31
C ARG A 10 -4.86 10.24 -1.02
N GLU A 11 -5.88 10.97 -0.60
CA GLU A 11 -5.90 11.64 0.69
C GLU A 11 -7.18 11.27 1.42
N GLN A 12 -7.07 11.12 2.74
CA GLN A 12 -8.21 10.82 3.60
C GLN A 12 -7.99 11.45 4.96
N ALA A 13 -8.99 12.20 5.46
CA ALA A 13 -9.01 12.65 6.83
C ALA A 13 -9.61 11.56 7.71
N LEU A 14 -8.86 11.15 8.73
CA LEU A 14 -9.26 10.07 9.64
C LEU A 14 -9.56 10.63 11.03
N ASP A 15 -10.62 10.15 11.63
CA ASP A 15 -11.09 10.59 12.96
C ASP A 15 -10.33 9.83 14.07
N ALA A 16 -9.04 10.03 14.09
CA ALA A 16 -8.13 9.46 15.07
C ALA A 16 -6.83 10.27 15.09
N ASP A 17 -6.11 10.22 16.21
CA ASP A 17 -4.83 10.92 16.30
C ASP A 17 -3.74 10.23 15.47
N VAL A 18 -2.65 10.96 15.22
CA VAL A 18 -1.58 10.51 14.34
C VAL A 18 -0.88 9.23 14.86
N ASP A 19 -0.79 9.07 16.16
CA ASP A 19 -0.16 7.88 16.75
C ASP A 19 -1.03 6.64 16.54
N ALA A 20 -2.35 6.78 16.72
CA ALA A 20 -3.29 5.68 16.47
C ALA A 20 -3.32 5.27 15.02
N VAL A 21 -3.32 6.24 14.08
CA VAL A 21 -3.28 5.95 12.66
C VAL A 21 -1.98 5.27 12.27
N PHE A 22 -0.85 5.79 12.75
CA PHE A 22 0.43 5.18 12.46
C PHE A 22 0.52 3.75 12.99
N ALA A 23 0.04 3.51 14.21
CA ALA A 23 0.03 2.16 14.81
C ALA A 23 -0.77 1.16 13.98
N LEU A 24 -1.87 1.58 13.37
CA LEU A 24 -2.65 0.73 12.48
C LEU A 24 -1.83 0.26 11.26
N PHE A 25 -1.15 1.20 10.61
CA PHE A 25 -0.35 0.90 9.42
C PHE A 25 1.02 0.29 9.75
N ALA A 26 1.50 0.47 10.97
CA ALA A 26 2.76 -0.12 11.43
C ALA A 26 2.67 -1.64 11.64
N ASP A 27 1.48 -2.19 11.71
CA ASP A 27 1.26 -3.64 11.81
C ASP A 27 0.85 -4.19 10.45
N PRO A 28 1.74 -4.92 9.74
CA PRO A 28 1.42 -5.45 8.42
C PRO A 28 0.25 -6.43 8.42
N LEU A 29 -0.06 -7.06 9.55
CA LEU A 29 -1.21 -7.97 9.65
C LEU A 29 -2.53 -7.26 9.42
N ASN A 30 -2.61 -5.96 9.72
CA ASN A 30 -3.79 -5.16 9.44
C ASN A 30 -4.08 -5.00 7.95
N LEU A 31 -3.09 -5.21 7.08
CA LEU A 31 -3.28 -5.14 5.64
C LEU A 31 -4.30 -6.17 5.13
N GLU A 32 -4.40 -7.32 5.78
CA GLU A 32 -5.39 -8.33 5.41
C GLU A 32 -6.81 -7.80 5.56
N ALA A 33 -7.06 -7.00 6.61
CA ALA A 33 -8.38 -6.43 6.89
C ALA A 33 -8.76 -5.29 5.94
N ILE A 34 -7.78 -4.62 5.34
CA ILE A 34 -7.99 -3.45 4.46
C ILE A 34 -7.73 -3.76 2.98
N THR A 35 -7.55 -5.02 2.64
CA THR A 35 -7.39 -5.48 1.26
C THR A 35 -8.65 -6.24 0.83
N PRO A 36 -9.18 -6.01 -0.38
CA PRO A 36 -10.39 -6.68 -0.83
C PRO A 36 -10.29 -8.20 -0.70
N PRO A 37 -11.32 -8.87 -0.16
CA PRO A 37 -11.28 -10.33 0.05
C PRO A 37 -11.01 -11.14 -1.21
N LEU A 38 -11.39 -10.63 -2.36
CA LEU A 38 -11.18 -11.30 -3.65
C LEU A 38 -9.70 -11.53 -3.96
N LEU A 39 -8.82 -10.66 -3.45
CA LEU A 39 -7.38 -10.82 -3.64
C LEU A 39 -6.76 -11.92 -2.76
N ARG A 40 -7.50 -12.42 -1.78
CA ARG A 40 -6.99 -13.45 -0.83
C ARG A 40 -5.61 -13.09 -0.29
N PHE A 41 -5.45 -11.85 0.09
CA PHE A 41 -4.19 -11.31 0.59
C PHE A 41 -3.83 -11.96 1.93
N ALA A 42 -2.60 -12.44 2.05
CA ALA A 42 -2.10 -13.03 3.28
C ALA A 42 -0.63 -12.64 3.53
N VAL A 43 -0.34 -12.29 4.77
CA VAL A 43 1.05 -12.07 5.23
C VAL A 43 1.68 -13.43 5.47
N VAL A 44 2.80 -13.71 4.79
CA VAL A 44 3.54 -14.98 4.90
C VAL A 44 4.61 -14.88 6.00
N THR A 45 5.23 -13.72 6.14
CA THR A 45 6.25 -13.49 7.17
C THR A 45 5.68 -13.77 8.56
N PRO A 46 6.36 -14.59 9.39
CA PRO A 46 5.87 -14.89 10.73
C PRO A 46 5.79 -13.65 11.62
N ALA A 47 4.71 -13.58 12.41
CA ALA A 47 4.57 -12.56 13.44
C ALA A 47 5.33 -12.98 14.73
N PRO A 48 5.80 -12.02 15.55
CA PRO A 48 5.73 -10.58 15.35
C PRO A 48 6.74 -10.08 14.32
N ILE A 49 6.37 -9.01 13.60
CA ILE A 49 7.24 -8.39 12.61
C ILE A 49 7.79 -7.09 13.17
N ALA A 50 9.11 -7.02 13.34
CA ALA A 50 9.79 -5.82 13.80
C ALA A 50 9.91 -4.84 12.65
N MET A 51 9.14 -3.76 12.71
CA MET A 51 9.10 -2.74 11.66
C MET A 51 10.20 -1.70 11.81
N GLY A 52 10.85 -1.39 10.71
CA GLY A 52 11.91 -0.41 10.61
C GLY A 52 12.54 -0.44 9.24
N VAL A 53 13.52 0.43 9.00
CA VAL A 53 14.27 0.42 7.74
C VAL A 53 14.95 -0.93 7.55
N GLY A 54 14.77 -1.53 6.36
CA GLY A 54 15.33 -2.83 6.03
C GLY A 54 14.42 -4.02 6.33
N THR A 55 13.28 -3.81 6.99
CA THR A 55 12.30 -4.89 7.21
C THR A 55 11.79 -5.40 5.88
N LEU A 56 11.84 -6.72 5.70
CA LEU A 56 11.31 -7.41 4.53
C LEU A 56 10.04 -8.16 4.94
N ILE A 57 8.95 -7.91 4.21
CA ILE A 57 7.65 -8.52 4.48
C ILE A 57 7.20 -9.25 3.21
N GLN A 58 6.81 -10.51 3.37
CA GLN A 58 6.36 -11.34 2.27
C GLN A 58 4.86 -11.52 2.32
N TYR A 59 4.21 -11.32 1.17
CA TYR A 59 2.77 -11.49 0.99
C TYR A 59 2.48 -12.52 -0.10
N ARG A 60 1.32 -13.15 0.02
CA ARG A 60 0.69 -13.88 -1.07
C ARG A 60 -0.65 -13.24 -1.38
N LEU A 61 -0.97 -13.18 -2.66
CA LEU A 61 -2.27 -12.67 -3.11
C LEU A 61 -2.67 -13.34 -4.43
N ARG A 62 -3.93 -13.13 -4.79
CA ARG A 62 -4.43 -13.52 -6.11
C ARG A 62 -4.92 -12.29 -6.84
N LEU A 63 -4.44 -12.10 -8.06
CA LEU A 63 -4.90 -11.05 -8.94
C LEU A 63 -5.54 -11.69 -10.17
N HIS A 64 -6.84 -11.45 -10.38
CA HIS A 64 -7.63 -12.12 -11.43
C HIS A 64 -7.44 -13.64 -11.40
N SER A 65 -7.52 -14.22 -10.21
CA SER A 65 -7.33 -15.66 -9.94
C SER A 65 -5.92 -16.19 -10.15
N VAL A 66 -4.95 -15.35 -10.51
CA VAL A 66 -3.55 -15.75 -10.66
C VAL A 66 -2.82 -15.57 -9.32
N PRO A 67 -2.27 -16.65 -8.75
CA PRO A 67 -1.49 -16.55 -7.52
C PRO A 67 -0.22 -15.75 -7.74
N MET A 68 0.09 -14.87 -6.80
CA MET A 68 1.29 -14.03 -6.86
C MET A 68 1.95 -13.95 -5.49
N ARG A 69 3.26 -13.82 -5.51
CA ARG A 69 4.07 -13.48 -4.36
C ARG A 69 4.48 -12.01 -4.47
N TRP A 70 4.47 -11.33 -3.32
CA TRP A 70 4.87 -9.93 -3.24
C TRP A 70 5.79 -9.76 -2.04
N ASP A 71 7.01 -9.34 -2.29
CA ASP A 71 7.98 -9.06 -1.23
C ASP A 71 8.17 -7.55 -1.15
N THR A 72 7.98 -7.00 0.05
CA THR A 72 8.07 -5.56 0.34
C THR A 72 9.25 -5.28 1.24
N LEU A 73 10.03 -4.25 0.90
CA LEU A 73 11.09 -3.72 1.72
C LEU A 73 10.67 -2.36 2.27
N ILE A 74 10.83 -2.16 3.58
CA ILE A 74 10.65 -0.85 4.20
C ILE A 74 11.91 -0.03 3.94
N GLN A 75 11.77 1.03 3.14
CA GLN A 75 12.88 1.88 2.72
C GLN A 75 13.10 3.06 3.64
N ALA A 76 12.01 3.60 4.23
CA ALA A 76 12.06 4.70 5.19
C ALA A 76 11.06 4.43 6.31
N TRP A 77 11.42 4.81 7.53
CA TRP A 77 10.59 4.58 8.71
C TRP A 77 10.73 5.76 9.67
N GLU A 78 9.76 6.64 9.67
CA GLU A 78 9.77 7.90 10.42
C GLU A 78 8.48 8.07 11.24
N PRO A 79 8.29 7.27 12.32
CA PRO A 79 7.08 7.35 13.14
C PRO A 79 6.95 8.72 13.82
N PRO A 80 5.74 9.25 13.99
CA PRO A 80 4.47 8.75 13.47
C PRO A 80 4.05 9.43 12.15
N ARG A 81 4.97 9.91 11.37
CA ARG A 81 4.72 10.84 10.26
C ARG A 81 4.78 10.22 8.87
N ARG A 82 5.70 9.27 8.68
CA ARG A 82 5.99 8.82 7.33
C ARG A 82 6.64 7.45 7.33
N PHE A 83 6.31 6.64 6.33
CA PHE A 83 7.11 5.49 5.96
C PHE A 83 6.98 5.21 4.47
N VAL A 84 7.96 4.51 3.93
CA VAL A 84 8.01 4.14 2.52
C VAL A 84 8.20 2.65 2.39
N ASP A 85 7.36 2.01 1.58
CA ASP A 85 7.53 0.62 1.19
C ASP A 85 7.77 0.50 -0.31
N VAL A 86 8.65 -0.41 -0.69
CA VAL A 86 8.96 -0.68 -2.09
C VAL A 86 8.84 -2.17 -2.36
N GLN A 87 8.34 -2.52 -3.55
CA GLN A 87 8.31 -3.90 -3.98
C GLN A 87 9.70 -4.31 -4.45
N VAL A 88 10.24 -5.38 -3.89
CA VAL A 88 11.50 -5.99 -4.35
C VAL A 88 11.27 -7.26 -5.14
N ARG A 89 10.11 -7.87 -5.02
CA ARG A 89 9.66 -9.00 -5.82
C ARG A 89 8.14 -8.96 -5.96
N GLY A 90 7.63 -9.04 -7.19
CA GLY A 90 6.19 -9.00 -7.44
C GLY A 90 5.87 -8.63 -8.88
N PRO A 91 4.59 -8.31 -9.16
CA PRO A 91 4.13 -8.09 -10.53
C PRO A 91 4.59 -6.78 -11.16
N TYR A 92 5.04 -5.81 -10.37
CA TYR A 92 5.43 -4.50 -10.89
C TYR A 92 6.94 -4.45 -11.14
N ARG A 93 7.32 -3.69 -12.15
CA ARG A 93 8.72 -3.34 -12.37
C ARG A 93 9.19 -2.29 -11.37
N LEU A 94 8.30 -1.35 -11.03
CA LEU A 94 8.50 -0.34 -9.99
C LEU A 94 7.23 -0.28 -9.14
N TRP A 95 7.40 -0.30 -7.82
CA TRP A 95 6.36 0.03 -6.86
C TRP A 95 7.02 0.74 -5.69
N HIS A 96 6.70 2.03 -5.54
CA HIS A 96 7.22 2.87 -4.47
C HIS A 96 6.04 3.58 -3.82
N HIS A 97 5.74 3.23 -2.58
CA HIS A 97 4.58 3.71 -1.86
C HIS A 97 5.02 4.54 -0.65
N THR A 98 4.73 5.84 -0.69
CA THR A 98 4.95 6.76 0.42
C THR A 98 3.65 6.94 1.18
N HIS A 99 3.71 6.73 2.50
CA HIS A 99 2.62 6.97 3.44
C HIS A 99 2.99 8.17 4.29
N GLU A 100 2.17 9.21 4.27
CA GLU A 100 2.39 10.43 5.05
C GLU A 100 1.19 10.72 5.93
N LEU A 101 1.45 11.04 7.19
CA LEU A 101 0.42 11.38 8.18
C LEU A 101 0.69 12.78 8.71
N THR A 102 -0.33 13.64 8.63
CA THR A 102 -0.27 15.01 9.12
C THR A 102 -1.37 15.21 10.16
N PRO A 103 -1.03 15.56 11.41
CA PRO A 103 -2.05 15.88 12.40
C PRO A 103 -2.77 17.17 12.02
N LEU A 104 -4.10 17.17 12.16
CA LEU A 104 -4.94 18.33 11.93
C LEU A 104 -5.27 19.02 13.25
N ASP A 105 -5.67 20.29 13.17
CA ASP A 105 -5.93 21.12 14.37
C ASP A 105 -7.07 20.60 15.24
N ASP A 106 -8.01 19.85 14.66
CA ASP A 106 -9.16 19.27 15.35
C ASP A 106 -8.91 17.87 15.94
N GLY A 107 -7.66 17.42 15.98
CA GLY A 107 -7.28 16.10 16.50
C GLY A 107 -7.40 14.95 15.52
N ARG A 108 -7.89 15.23 14.31
CA ARG A 108 -7.91 14.23 13.23
C ARG A 108 -6.54 14.13 12.56
N THR A 109 -6.38 13.17 11.68
CA THR A 109 -5.16 12.96 10.92
C THR A 109 -5.47 12.96 9.43
N LEU A 110 -4.71 13.74 8.66
CA LEU A 110 -4.73 13.64 7.20
C LEU A 110 -3.73 12.58 6.78
N MET A 111 -4.23 11.53 6.14
CA MET A 111 -3.41 10.48 5.56
C MET A 111 -3.28 10.73 4.06
N ARG A 112 -2.05 10.71 3.57
CA ARG A 112 -1.75 10.84 2.15
C ARG A 112 -0.95 9.64 1.69
N ASP A 113 -1.47 8.97 0.66
CA ASP A 113 -0.79 7.89 -0.05
C ASP A 113 -0.31 8.39 -1.40
N THR A 114 0.95 8.12 -1.70
CA THR A 114 1.52 8.39 -3.03
C THR A 114 2.19 7.11 -3.52
N VAL A 115 1.66 6.52 -4.57
CA VAL A 115 2.22 5.33 -5.19
C VAL A 115 2.76 5.68 -6.56
N ARG A 116 4.04 5.42 -6.75
CA ARG A 116 4.67 5.49 -8.07
C ARG A 116 4.91 4.06 -8.55
N TYR A 117 4.42 3.75 -9.74
CA TYR A 117 4.47 2.38 -10.23
C TYR A 117 4.68 2.30 -11.75
N ASP A 118 5.26 1.18 -12.19
CA ASP A 118 5.45 0.83 -13.58
C ASP A 118 5.32 -0.68 -13.72
N LEU A 119 4.59 -1.10 -14.75
CA LEU A 119 4.44 -2.52 -15.07
C LEU A 119 5.61 -3.08 -15.87
N GLY A 120 6.37 -2.22 -16.54
CA GLY A 120 7.31 -2.64 -17.56
C GLY A 120 6.59 -2.95 -18.89
N PHE A 121 7.25 -3.70 -19.75
CA PHE A 121 6.72 -4.13 -21.07
C PHE A 121 6.40 -3.00 -22.07
N GLY A 122 6.91 -1.78 -21.86
CA GLY A 122 6.78 -0.67 -22.80
C GLY A 122 5.33 -0.36 -23.22
N ALA A 123 5.06 -0.33 -24.51
CA ALA A 123 3.73 0.01 -25.06
C ALA A 123 2.66 -1.02 -24.64
N LEU A 124 3.02 -2.29 -24.56
CA LEU A 124 2.09 -3.35 -24.11
C LEU A 124 1.71 -3.15 -22.63
N GLY A 125 2.69 -2.78 -21.79
CA GLY A 125 2.43 -2.44 -20.39
C GLY A 125 1.54 -1.22 -20.24
N ALA A 126 1.73 -0.18 -21.06
CA ALA A 126 0.88 1.00 -21.06
C ALA A 126 -0.57 0.68 -21.43
N LEU A 127 -0.77 -0.21 -22.39
CA LEU A 127 -2.12 -0.67 -22.77
C LEU A 127 -2.77 -1.45 -21.62
N ALA A 128 -2.05 -2.38 -21.01
CA ALA A 128 -2.53 -3.15 -19.87
C ALA A 128 -2.87 -2.24 -18.68
N HIS A 129 -2.06 -1.21 -18.44
CA HIS A 129 -2.33 -0.22 -17.41
C HIS A 129 -3.67 0.49 -17.64
N ARG A 130 -3.89 1.01 -18.86
CA ARG A 130 -5.13 1.70 -19.20
C ARG A 130 -6.35 0.81 -19.07
N ALA A 131 -6.23 -0.45 -19.46
CA ALA A 131 -7.36 -1.38 -19.51
C ALA A 131 -7.71 -1.99 -18.15
N ILE A 132 -6.72 -2.32 -17.33
CA ILE A 132 -6.93 -3.20 -16.18
C ILE A 132 -6.31 -2.62 -14.89
N VAL A 133 -5.02 -2.31 -14.90
CA VAL A 133 -4.26 -2.07 -13.67
C VAL A 133 -4.73 -0.83 -12.91
N ARG A 134 -4.95 0.26 -13.62
CA ARG A 134 -5.45 1.49 -13.00
C ARG A 134 -6.77 1.26 -12.28
N ARG A 135 -7.67 0.53 -12.92
CA ARG A 135 -8.97 0.19 -12.36
C ARG A 135 -8.84 -0.68 -11.11
N ASP A 136 -7.96 -1.67 -11.16
CA ASP A 136 -7.70 -2.55 -10.00
C ASP A 136 -7.14 -1.77 -8.83
N LEU A 137 -6.17 -0.90 -9.07
CA LEU A 137 -5.56 -0.10 -8.01
C LEU A 137 -6.56 0.87 -7.38
N GLU A 138 -7.38 1.52 -8.19
CA GLU A 138 -8.43 2.41 -7.68
C GLU A 138 -9.44 1.65 -6.81
N ALA A 139 -9.83 0.45 -7.22
CA ALA A 139 -10.72 -0.38 -6.44
C ALA A 139 -10.10 -0.82 -5.10
N ILE A 140 -8.83 -1.19 -5.10
CA ILE A 140 -8.11 -1.59 -3.89
C ILE A 140 -8.02 -0.41 -2.90
N PHE A 141 -7.64 0.76 -3.36
CA PHE A 141 -7.50 1.92 -2.49
C PHE A 141 -8.85 2.47 -2.03
N THR A 142 -9.89 2.38 -2.84
CA THR A 142 -11.25 2.74 -2.42
C THR A 142 -11.75 1.81 -1.31
N TYR A 143 -11.57 0.51 -1.46
CA TYR A 143 -11.91 -0.45 -0.42
C TYR A 143 -11.17 -0.14 0.88
N ARG A 144 -9.87 0.11 0.79
CA ARG A 144 -9.04 0.48 1.94
C ARG A 144 -9.57 1.72 2.64
N ALA A 145 -9.87 2.77 1.89
CA ALA A 145 -10.39 4.02 2.44
C ALA A 145 -11.71 3.83 3.19
N GLU A 146 -12.55 2.91 2.72
CA GLU A 146 -13.81 2.58 3.39
C GLU A 146 -13.60 1.75 4.66
N ARG A 147 -12.59 0.87 4.68
CA ARG A 147 -12.35 -0.04 5.79
C ARG A 147 -11.56 0.55 6.95
N VAL A 148 -10.61 1.45 6.67
CA VAL A 148 -9.72 2.02 7.68
C VAL A 148 -10.47 2.70 8.82
N PRO A 149 -11.51 3.51 8.60
CA PRO A 149 -12.25 4.13 9.71
C PRO A 149 -12.84 3.12 10.69
N ALA A 150 -13.30 1.98 10.21
CA ALA A 150 -13.87 0.95 11.08
C ALA A 150 -12.81 0.32 12.01
N LEU A 151 -11.57 0.26 11.59
CA LEU A 151 -10.47 -0.28 12.39
C LEU A 151 -9.92 0.72 13.41
N LEU A 152 -10.23 1.99 13.25
CA LEU A 152 -9.81 3.08 14.14
C LEU A 152 -10.87 3.43 15.21
N SER A 153 -12.07 2.93 15.07
CA SER A 153 -13.15 3.22 16.03
C SER A 153 -13.15 2.29 17.23
#